data_2ed10addad7540bc9af9b4c0df5b6ab0
#
_entry.id   2ed10addad7540bc9af9b4c0df5b6ab0
#
_cell.length_a   1.000
_cell.length_b   1.000
_cell.length_c   1.000
_cell.angle_alpha   90.00
_cell.angle_beta   90.00
_cell.angle_gamma   90.00
#
_symmetry.space_group_name_H-M   'P 1'
#
loop_
_entity.id
_entity.type
_entity.pdbx_description
1 polymer ?
#
loop_
_entity_poly.entity_id
_entity_poly.type
_entity_poly.pdbx_seq_one_letter_code
_entity_poly.pdbx_strand_id
1 'polypeptide(L)'
;MSSADETQAELDAAISEGYARRDRDNMAPTIEYFTALLAQYPDHPQAIYEVGGAYDTAGDEQRARGFYERALAGGLQGDTRRRCLLQYGSTLRNLGLFDESITVLREARSDYPDSDSVRVFLALSLHAASRSDAAVAELLSLAADRIHSPDIDRYEPALRGNADYLRTLDASAQERAPQ
;
A
#
# COMPACT_ATOMS: atom_id res chain seq x y z
N MET A 1 -13.70 29.05 10.25
CA MET A 1 -12.68 28.13 9.77
C MET A 1 -11.33 28.68 10.20
N SER A 2 -10.41 27.85 10.62
CA SER A 2 -9.04 28.32 10.93
C SER A 2 -8.26 28.49 9.63
N SER A 3 -7.18 29.30 9.65
CA SER A 3 -6.28 29.44 8.47
C SER A 3 -5.71 28.11 8.00
N ALA A 4 -5.50 27.17 8.92
CA ALA A 4 -5.04 25.80 8.62
C ALA A 4 -6.12 24.99 7.87
N ASP A 5 -7.41 25.14 8.24
CA ASP A 5 -8.52 24.46 7.57
C ASP A 5 -8.71 24.99 6.15
N GLU A 6 -8.50 26.29 5.91
CA GLU A 6 -8.57 26.92 4.58
C GLU A 6 -7.43 26.41 3.69
N THR A 7 -6.20 26.38 4.21
CA THR A 7 -5.03 25.85 3.49
C THR A 7 -5.20 24.37 3.12
N GLN A 8 -5.76 23.54 4.02
CA GLN A 8 -6.03 22.14 3.71
C GLN A 8 -7.09 21.99 2.63
N ALA A 9 -8.17 22.77 2.67
CA ALA A 9 -9.22 22.73 1.65
C ALA A 9 -8.71 23.14 0.26
N GLU A 10 -7.82 24.15 0.19
CA GLU A 10 -7.17 24.56 -1.05
C GLU A 10 -6.28 23.47 -1.62
N LEU A 11 -5.48 22.81 -0.77
CA LEU A 11 -4.64 21.69 -1.17
C LEU A 11 -5.48 20.51 -1.68
N ASP A 12 -6.56 20.14 -0.99
CA ASP A 12 -7.44 19.04 -1.38
C ASP A 12 -8.13 19.34 -2.75
N ALA A 13 -8.53 20.58 -2.99
CA ALA A 13 -9.09 21.01 -4.28
C ALA A 13 -8.04 20.91 -5.40
N ALA A 14 -6.80 21.37 -5.16
CA ALA A 14 -5.71 21.27 -6.13
C ALA A 14 -5.34 19.81 -6.43
N ILE A 15 -5.31 18.93 -5.42
CA ILE A 15 -5.08 17.49 -5.61
C ILE A 15 -6.19 16.88 -6.48
N SER A 16 -7.44 17.21 -6.19
CA SER A 16 -8.59 16.74 -6.98
C SER A 16 -8.51 17.18 -8.45
N GLU A 17 -8.08 18.42 -8.71
CA GLU A 17 -7.84 18.93 -10.05
C GLU A 17 -6.71 18.18 -10.77
N GLY A 18 -5.59 17.89 -10.08
CA GLY A 18 -4.48 17.10 -10.62
C GLY A 18 -4.93 15.71 -11.06
N TYR A 19 -5.77 15.06 -10.26
CA TYR A 19 -6.34 13.76 -10.62
C TYR A 19 -7.34 13.83 -11.78
N ALA A 20 -8.15 14.87 -11.87
CA ALA A 20 -9.11 15.05 -12.96
C ALA A 20 -8.42 15.21 -14.33
N ARG A 21 -7.19 15.73 -14.36
CA ARG A 21 -6.38 15.94 -15.56
C ARG A 21 -5.42 14.80 -15.86
N ARG A 22 -5.32 13.80 -14.98
CA ARG A 22 -4.32 12.74 -15.10
C ARG A 22 -4.57 11.86 -16.32
N ASP A 23 -3.54 11.76 -17.16
CA ASP A 23 -3.43 10.76 -18.22
C ASP A 23 -2.39 9.72 -17.82
N ARG A 24 -2.83 8.46 -17.66
CA ARG A 24 -1.94 7.35 -17.25
C ARG A 24 -0.99 6.91 -18.35
N ASP A 25 -1.31 7.17 -19.60
CA ASP A 25 -0.44 6.87 -20.74
C ASP A 25 0.64 7.93 -20.95
N ASN A 26 0.44 9.13 -20.34
CA ASN A 26 1.39 10.23 -20.36
C ASN A 26 1.43 10.94 -18.99
N MET A 27 2.22 10.42 -18.07
CA MET A 27 2.31 10.94 -16.70
C MET A 27 3.16 12.22 -16.56
N ALA A 28 3.92 12.64 -17.57
CA ALA A 28 4.80 13.80 -17.46
C ALA A 28 4.08 15.08 -17.01
N PRO A 29 2.92 15.47 -17.58
CA PRO A 29 2.17 16.65 -17.11
C PRO A 29 1.65 16.49 -15.68
N THR A 30 1.30 15.27 -15.25
CA THR A 30 0.84 15.00 -13.88
C THR A 30 1.98 15.14 -12.87
N ILE A 31 3.17 14.65 -13.22
CA ILE A 31 4.38 14.83 -12.39
C ILE A 31 4.73 16.30 -12.26
N GLU A 32 4.70 17.05 -13.36
CA GLU A 32 4.97 18.49 -13.36
C GLU A 32 3.96 19.23 -12.46
N TYR A 33 2.67 18.93 -12.61
CA TYR A 33 1.60 19.52 -11.81
C TYR A 33 1.81 19.28 -10.30
N PHE A 34 1.99 18.04 -9.87
CA PHE A 34 2.17 17.74 -8.46
C PHE A 34 3.53 18.23 -7.91
N THR A 35 4.54 18.30 -8.75
CA THR A 35 5.82 18.92 -8.35
C THR A 35 5.68 20.43 -8.13
N ALA A 36 4.92 21.12 -8.99
CA ALA A 36 4.61 22.53 -8.79
C ALA A 36 3.72 22.78 -7.56
N LEU A 37 2.78 21.88 -7.28
CA LEU A 37 1.97 21.91 -6.05
C LEU A 37 2.85 21.70 -4.81
N LEU A 38 3.78 20.76 -4.84
CA LEU A 38 4.73 20.54 -3.74
C LEU A 38 5.61 21.78 -3.49
N ALA A 39 5.97 22.55 -4.54
CA ALA A 39 6.73 23.78 -4.36
C ALA A 39 5.94 24.87 -3.60
N GLN A 40 4.60 24.83 -3.64
CA GLN A 40 3.73 25.70 -2.86
C GLN A 40 3.53 25.20 -1.42
N TYR A 41 3.63 23.88 -1.20
CA TYR A 41 3.45 23.21 0.08
C TYR A 41 4.65 22.29 0.38
N PRO A 42 5.89 22.80 0.53
CA PRO A 42 7.13 22.03 0.45
C PRO A 42 7.27 20.95 1.53
N ASP A 43 6.69 21.16 2.71
CA ASP A 43 6.77 20.24 3.85
C ASP A 43 5.45 19.53 4.14
N HIS A 44 4.45 19.71 3.27
CA HIS A 44 3.14 19.10 3.50
C HIS A 44 3.15 17.63 3.10
N PRO A 45 2.92 16.67 4.05
CA PRO A 45 3.08 15.24 3.77
C PRO A 45 2.22 14.73 2.62
N GLN A 46 0.99 15.27 2.48
CA GLN A 46 0.09 14.88 1.41
C GLN A 46 0.58 15.36 0.03
N ALA A 47 1.11 16.58 -0.08
CA ALA A 47 1.71 17.07 -1.34
C ALA A 47 2.93 16.23 -1.74
N ILE A 48 3.76 15.83 -0.77
CA ILE A 48 4.89 14.92 -0.99
C ILE A 48 4.39 13.56 -1.49
N TYR A 49 3.35 13.00 -0.87
CA TYR A 49 2.75 11.73 -1.25
C TYR A 49 2.22 11.75 -2.70
N GLU A 50 1.57 12.83 -3.13
CA GLU A 50 1.01 12.93 -4.49
C GLU A 50 2.10 12.93 -5.58
N VAL A 51 3.24 13.56 -5.32
CA VAL A 51 4.40 13.48 -6.24
C VAL A 51 4.91 12.02 -6.31
N GLY A 52 5.00 11.33 -5.18
CA GLY A 52 5.35 9.91 -5.14
C GLY A 52 4.42 9.05 -5.98
N GLY A 53 3.11 9.24 -5.82
CA GLY A 53 2.07 8.53 -6.59
C GLY A 53 2.13 8.81 -8.10
N ALA A 54 2.52 10.02 -8.50
CA ALA A 54 2.71 10.37 -9.91
C ALA A 54 3.90 9.63 -10.51
N TYR A 55 5.04 9.57 -9.82
CA TYR A 55 6.21 8.79 -10.25
C TYR A 55 5.94 7.29 -10.27
N ASP A 56 5.26 6.75 -9.25
CA ASP A 56 4.87 5.34 -9.19
C ASP A 56 4.01 4.93 -10.39
N THR A 57 2.99 5.76 -10.71
CA THR A 57 2.14 5.54 -11.89
C THR A 57 2.92 5.63 -13.20
N ALA A 58 3.99 6.43 -13.24
CA ALA A 58 4.87 6.56 -14.39
C ALA A 58 5.90 5.41 -14.51
N GLY A 59 5.97 4.50 -13.53
CA GLY A 59 6.94 3.41 -13.48
C GLY A 59 8.34 3.83 -13.03
N ASP A 60 8.47 4.99 -12.38
CA ASP A 60 9.73 5.43 -11.75
C ASP A 60 9.69 5.12 -10.24
N GLU A 61 9.77 3.82 -9.94
CA GLU A 61 9.69 3.29 -8.58
C GLU A 61 10.79 3.85 -7.66
N GLN A 62 11.98 4.12 -8.20
CA GLN A 62 13.08 4.65 -7.38
C GLN A 62 12.77 6.05 -6.86
N ARG A 63 12.22 6.93 -7.70
CA ARG A 63 11.80 8.26 -7.26
C ARG A 63 10.58 8.18 -6.36
N ALA A 64 9.59 7.37 -6.70
CA ALA A 64 8.39 7.15 -5.90
C ALA A 64 8.73 6.74 -4.47
N ARG A 65 9.66 5.79 -4.30
CA ARG A 65 10.17 5.33 -3.00
C ARG A 65 10.57 6.51 -2.10
N GLY A 66 11.46 7.38 -2.58
CA GLY A 66 11.96 8.49 -1.79
C GLY A 66 10.88 9.49 -1.37
N PHE A 67 9.86 9.70 -2.20
CA PHE A 67 8.72 10.53 -1.84
C PHE A 67 7.81 9.88 -0.82
N TYR A 68 7.54 8.58 -0.93
CA TYR A 68 6.74 7.86 0.07
C TYR A 68 7.40 7.83 1.45
N GLU A 69 8.72 7.57 1.50
CA GLU A 69 9.51 7.63 2.73
C GLU A 69 9.41 9.02 3.39
N ARG A 70 9.57 10.09 2.63
CA ARG A 70 9.44 11.47 3.12
C ARG A 70 8.02 11.78 3.59
N ALA A 71 7.01 11.37 2.85
CA ALA A 71 5.61 11.61 3.20
C ALA A 71 5.23 10.91 4.52
N LEU A 72 5.64 9.66 4.69
CA LEU A 72 5.42 8.90 5.93
C LEU A 72 6.16 9.53 7.12
N ALA A 73 7.43 9.92 6.93
CA ALA A 73 8.22 10.62 7.94
C ALA A 73 7.63 12.00 8.30
N GLY A 74 6.95 12.66 7.35
CA GLY A 74 6.23 13.92 7.55
C GLY A 74 4.92 13.79 8.32
N GLY A 75 4.51 12.57 8.69
CA GLY A 75 3.38 12.33 9.58
C GLY A 75 2.03 12.23 8.88
N LEU A 76 1.95 11.62 7.69
CA LEU A 76 0.68 11.26 7.06
C LEU A 76 -0.25 10.54 8.04
N GLN A 77 -1.54 10.86 7.98
CA GLN A 77 -2.58 10.30 8.84
C GLN A 77 -3.75 9.72 8.04
N GLY A 78 -4.60 8.96 8.72
CA GLY A 78 -5.88 8.47 8.20
C GLY A 78 -5.76 7.64 6.92
N ASP A 79 -6.71 7.82 6.00
CA ASP A 79 -6.76 7.05 4.76
C ASP A 79 -5.60 7.35 3.80
N THR A 80 -5.09 8.58 3.81
CA THR A 80 -3.92 8.94 2.98
C THR A 80 -2.67 8.17 3.43
N ARG A 81 -2.47 7.99 4.75
CA ARG A 81 -1.37 7.15 5.27
C ARG A 81 -1.55 5.69 4.87
N ARG A 82 -2.76 5.15 4.98
CA ARG A 82 -3.07 3.77 4.54
C ARG A 82 -2.71 3.56 3.07
N ARG A 83 -3.14 4.49 2.19
CA ARG A 83 -2.83 4.44 0.75
C ARG A 83 -1.34 4.55 0.48
N CYS A 84 -0.64 5.44 1.18
CA CYS A 84 0.80 5.60 1.06
C CYS A 84 1.54 4.31 1.45
N LEU A 85 1.23 3.70 2.59
CA LEU A 85 1.84 2.43 3.01
C LEU A 85 1.60 1.30 2.01
N LEU A 86 0.39 1.21 1.45
CA LEU A 86 0.06 0.20 0.44
C LEU A 86 0.87 0.40 -0.84
N GLN A 87 0.90 1.63 -1.36
CA GLN A 87 1.65 1.95 -2.59
C GLN A 87 3.15 1.80 -2.36
N TYR A 88 3.68 2.29 -1.24
CA TYR A 88 5.08 2.12 -0.87
C TYR A 88 5.48 0.64 -0.78
N GLY A 89 4.68 -0.19 -0.12
CA GLY A 89 4.90 -1.64 -0.09
C GLY A 89 4.90 -2.27 -1.49
N SER A 90 4.00 -1.84 -2.38
CA SER A 90 3.96 -2.30 -3.77
C SER A 90 5.22 -1.86 -4.56
N THR A 91 5.63 -0.60 -4.41
CA THR A 91 6.85 -0.04 -5.02
C THR A 91 8.09 -0.81 -4.57
N LEU A 92 8.22 -1.09 -3.27
CA LEU A 92 9.32 -1.90 -2.74
C LEU A 92 9.35 -3.31 -3.35
N ARG A 93 8.19 -3.96 -3.51
CA ARG A 93 8.10 -5.26 -4.19
C ARG A 93 8.58 -5.16 -5.65
N ASN A 94 8.17 -4.13 -6.39
CA ASN A 94 8.57 -3.92 -7.78
C ASN A 94 10.09 -3.68 -7.90
N LEU A 95 10.70 -3.08 -6.88
CA LEU A 95 12.15 -2.89 -6.77
C LEU A 95 12.91 -4.16 -6.32
N GLY A 96 12.22 -5.27 -6.04
CA GLY A 96 12.84 -6.51 -5.54
C GLY A 96 13.18 -6.49 -4.05
N LEU A 97 12.75 -5.46 -3.30
CA LEU A 97 12.97 -5.28 -1.87
C LEU A 97 11.85 -5.98 -1.08
N PHE A 98 11.77 -7.30 -1.22
CA PHE A 98 10.62 -8.07 -0.77
C PHE A 98 10.41 -8.05 0.75
N ASP A 99 11.47 -8.14 1.54
CA ASP A 99 11.37 -8.15 3.00
C ASP A 99 10.94 -6.78 3.55
N GLU A 100 11.44 -5.69 2.95
CA GLU A 100 11.01 -4.33 3.27
C GLU A 100 9.53 -4.15 2.90
N SER A 101 9.11 -4.61 1.72
CA SER A 101 7.73 -4.60 1.27
C SER A 101 6.79 -5.32 2.25
N ILE A 102 7.15 -6.54 2.66
CA ILE A 102 6.37 -7.33 3.63
C ILE A 102 6.29 -6.60 4.97
N THR A 103 7.38 -5.99 5.42
CA THR A 103 7.43 -5.24 6.69
C THR A 103 6.46 -4.06 6.65
N VAL A 104 6.52 -3.23 5.61
CA VAL A 104 5.63 -2.07 5.44
C VAL A 104 4.15 -2.49 5.33
N LEU A 105 3.86 -3.56 4.59
CA LEU A 105 2.47 -4.02 4.42
C LEU A 105 1.93 -4.71 5.68
N ARG A 106 2.77 -5.31 6.52
CA ARG A 106 2.38 -5.80 7.84
C ARG A 106 2.06 -4.67 8.82
N GLU A 107 2.85 -3.59 8.79
CA GLU A 107 2.54 -2.36 9.51
C GLU A 107 1.17 -1.82 9.07
N ALA A 108 0.97 -1.65 7.75
CA ALA A 108 -0.30 -1.20 7.19
C ALA A 108 -1.48 -2.09 7.61
N ARG A 109 -1.29 -3.42 7.63
CA ARG A 109 -2.33 -4.36 8.08
C ARG A 109 -2.65 -4.21 9.57
N SER A 110 -1.63 -3.97 10.40
CA SER A 110 -1.81 -3.76 11.85
C SER A 110 -2.59 -2.46 12.13
N ASP A 111 -2.25 -1.38 11.43
CA ASP A 111 -2.86 -0.07 11.62
C ASP A 111 -4.26 0.04 10.99
N TYR A 112 -4.49 -0.74 9.92
CA TYR A 112 -5.73 -0.72 9.13
C TYR A 112 -6.28 -2.14 8.91
N PRO A 113 -6.72 -2.84 9.98
CA PRO A 113 -7.10 -4.25 9.93
C PRO A 113 -8.28 -4.54 8.98
N ASP A 114 -9.13 -3.54 8.72
CA ASP A 114 -10.28 -3.63 7.82
C ASP A 114 -9.95 -3.37 6.35
N SER A 115 -8.68 -3.08 6.02
CA SER A 115 -8.26 -2.82 4.64
C SER A 115 -8.00 -4.11 3.87
N ASP A 116 -8.96 -4.54 3.07
CA ASP A 116 -8.84 -5.72 2.22
C ASP A 116 -7.73 -5.58 1.18
N SER A 117 -7.56 -4.37 0.61
CA SER A 117 -6.50 -4.10 -0.36
C SER A 117 -5.10 -4.29 0.23
N VAL A 118 -4.87 -3.88 1.48
CA VAL A 118 -3.58 -4.10 2.17
C VAL A 118 -3.30 -5.61 2.30
N ARG A 119 -4.30 -6.41 2.63
CA ARG A 119 -4.17 -7.87 2.74
C ARG A 119 -3.82 -8.52 1.40
N VAL A 120 -4.48 -8.09 0.32
CA VAL A 120 -4.16 -8.57 -1.04
C VAL A 120 -2.72 -8.21 -1.43
N PHE A 121 -2.30 -6.97 -1.20
CA PHE A 121 -0.95 -6.54 -1.55
C PHE A 121 0.13 -7.20 -0.68
N LEU A 122 -0.17 -7.49 0.60
CA LEU A 122 0.69 -8.30 1.45
C LEU A 122 0.86 -9.73 0.88
N ALA A 123 -0.22 -10.37 0.45
CA ALA A 123 -0.15 -11.69 -0.17
C ALA A 123 0.71 -11.66 -1.46
N LEU A 124 0.58 -10.62 -2.30
CA LEU A 124 1.43 -10.46 -3.49
C LEU A 124 2.92 -10.31 -3.13
N SER A 125 3.24 -9.57 -2.07
CA SER A 125 4.62 -9.40 -1.62
C SER A 125 5.20 -10.66 -0.99
N LEU A 126 4.41 -11.40 -0.23
CA LEU A 126 4.77 -12.72 0.30
C LEU A 126 5.05 -13.70 -0.84
N HIS A 127 4.19 -13.72 -1.88
CA HIS A 127 4.41 -14.56 -3.05
C HIS A 127 5.72 -14.20 -3.78
N ALA A 128 5.98 -12.91 -4.01
CA ALA A 128 7.22 -12.43 -4.64
C ALA A 128 8.49 -12.82 -3.84
N ALA A 129 8.37 -12.88 -2.51
CA ALA A 129 9.42 -13.34 -1.60
C ALA A 129 9.53 -14.88 -1.53
N SER A 130 8.87 -15.63 -2.42
CA SER A 130 8.80 -17.11 -2.40
C SER A 130 8.15 -17.70 -1.14
N ARG A 131 7.35 -16.92 -0.42
CA ARG A 131 6.58 -17.32 0.76
C ARG A 131 5.14 -17.65 0.36
N SER A 132 4.98 -18.59 -0.58
CA SER A 132 3.70 -18.93 -1.21
C SER A 132 2.67 -19.44 -0.20
N ASP A 133 3.09 -20.23 0.79
CA ASP A 133 2.20 -20.75 1.83
C ASP A 133 1.58 -19.60 2.64
N ALA A 134 2.39 -18.64 3.08
CA ALA A 134 1.88 -17.45 3.78
C ALA A 134 0.98 -16.59 2.89
N ALA A 135 1.30 -16.45 1.60
CA ALA A 135 0.49 -15.70 0.65
C ALA A 135 -0.91 -16.32 0.49
N VAL A 136 -0.97 -17.63 0.30
CA VAL A 136 -2.24 -18.36 0.19
C VAL A 136 -3.03 -18.31 1.50
N ALA A 137 -2.36 -18.46 2.64
CA ALA A 137 -2.99 -18.34 3.97
C ALA A 137 -3.67 -16.98 4.18
N GLU A 138 -3.01 -15.88 3.73
CA GLU A 138 -3.58 -14.53 3.81
C GLU A 138 -4.84 -14.40 2.94
N LEU A 139 -4.81 -14.91 1.70
CA LEU A 139 -5.95 -14.87 0.79
C LEU A 139 -7.11 -15.78 1.24
N LEU A 140 -6.84 -16.96 1.79
CA LEU A 140 -7.87 -17.84 2.36
C LEU A 140 -8.57 -17.16 3.54
N SER A 141 -7.79 -16.52 4.41
CA SER A 141 -8.37 -15.77 5.54
C SER A 141 -9.21 -14.58 5.06
N LEU A 142 -8.75 -13.85 4.03
CA LEU A 142 -9.51 -12.77 3.44
C LEU A 142 -10.82 -13.29 2.82
N ALA A 143 -10.78 -14.40 2.09
CA ALA A 143 -11.96 -15.01 1.50
C ALA A 143 -12.98 -15.43 2.58
N ALA A 144 -12.52 -16.07 3.66
CA ALA A 144 -13.37 -16.45 4.79
C ALA A 144 -14.00 -15.25 5.52
N ASP A 145 -13.29 -14.10 5.54
CA ASP A 145 -13.76 -12.90 6.22
C ASP A 145 -14.73 -12.05 5.36
N ARG A 146 -14.67 -12.15 4.04
CA ARG A 146 -15.33 -11.19 3.12
C ARG A 146 -16.31 -11.82 2.14
N ILE A 147 -16.21 -13.12 1.87
CA ILE A 147 -17.14 -13.80 0.94
C ILE A 147 -18.22 -14.47 1.76
N HIS A 148 -19.41 -13.88 1.74
CA HIS A 148 -20.60 -14.43 2.41
C HIS A 148 -21.54 -15.05 1.38
N SER A 149 -21.47 -16.36 1.27
CA SER A 149 -22.40 -17.16 0.48
C SER A 149 -22.64 -18.49 1.18
N PRO A 150 -23.83 -19.13 0.99
CA PRO A 150 -24.11 -20.41 1.64
C PRO A 150 -23.08 -21.51 1.34
N ASP A 151 -22.41 -21.42 0.20
CA ASP A 151 -21.36 -22.35 -0.20
C ASP A 151 -20.04 -22.09 0.57
N ILE A 152 -19.58 -20.85 0.63
CA ILE A 152 -18.36 -20.48 1.38
C ILE A 152 -18.59 -20.62 2.90
N ASP A 153 -19.73 -20.14 3.42
CA ASP A 153 -20.04 -20.20 4.85
C ASP A 153 -20.03 -21.64 5.38
N ARG A 154 -20.47 -22.61 4.56
CA ARG A 154 -20.43 -24.03 4.88
C ARG A 154 -18.98 -24.54 5.09
N TYR A 155 -18.01 -24.01 4.36
CA TYR A 155 -16.61 -24.45 4.38
C TYR A 155 -15.69 -23.48 5.13
N GLU A 156 -16.20 -22.41 5.73
CA GLU A 156 -15.41 -21.41 6.45
C GLU A 156 -14.44 -22.04 7.48
N PRO A 157 -14.83 -23.00 8.34
CA PRO A 157 -13.91 -23.62 9.29
C PRO A 157 -12.76 -24.34 8.58
N ALA A 158 -13.00 -24.96 7.42
CA ALA A 158 -11.95 -25.62 6.65
C ALA A 158 -11.01 -24.62 5.99
N LEU A 159 -11.54 -23.47 5.48
CA LEU A 159 -10.68 -22.39 4.93
C LEU A 159 -9.75 -21.83 5.99
N ARG A 160 -10.25 -21.56 7.21
CA ARG A 160 -9.43 -21.07 8.33
C ARG A 160 -8.41 -22.11 8.77
N GLY A 161 -8.81 -23.39 8.92
CA GLY A 161 -7.89 -24.46 9.28
C GLY A 161 -6.77 -24.65 8.27
N ASN A 162 -7.04 -24.56 6.97
CA ASN A 162 -6.01 -24.61 5.94
C ASN A 162 -5.10 -23.37 5.98
N ALA A 163 -5.65 -22.19 6.23
CA ALA A 163 -4.84 -20.97 6.38
C ALA A 163 -3.87 -21.10 7.55
N ASP A 164 -4.29 -21.63 8.69
CA ASP A 164 -3.43 -21.85 9.87
C ASP A 164 -2.36 -22.89 9.60
N TYR A 165 -2.72 -23.99 8.93
CA TYR A 165 -1.75 -25.02 8.53
C TYR A 165 -0.65 -24.43 7.60
N LEU A 166 -1.03 -23.66 6.59
CA LEU A 166 -0.09 -23.02 5.66
C LEU A 166 0.84 -22.02 6.37
N ARG A 167 0.33 -21.26 7.36
CA ARG A 167 1.20 -20.40 8.20
C ARG A 167 2.25 -21.21 8.96
N THR A 168 1.88 -22.39 9.43
CA THR A 168 2.83 -23.29 10.13
C THR A 168 3.92 -23.79 9.18
N LEU A 169 3.57 -24.14 7.93
CA LEU A 169 4.53 -24.55 6.91
C LEU A 169 5.50 -23.42 6.57
N ASP A 170 4.99 -22.19 6.35
CA ASP A 170 5.82 -21.02 6.06
C ASP A 170 6.80 -20.74 7.22
N ALA A 171 6.33 -20.71 8.46
CA ALA A 171 7.19 -20.51 9.64
C ALA A 171 8.32 -21.55 9.70
N SER A 172 7.99 -22.83 9.51
CA SER A 172 8.98 -23.93 9.51
C SER A 172 9.98 -23.82 8.34
N ALA A 173 9.58 -23.25 7.20
CA ALA A 173 10.46 -23.00 6.07
C ALA A 173 11.44 -21.86 6.38
N GLN A 174 10.97 -20.78 7.02
CA GLN A 174 11.82 -19.65 7.43
C GLN A 174 12.88 -20.06 8.46
N GLU A 175 12.54 -20.93 9.43
CA GLU A 175 13.49 -21.43 10.41
C GLU A 175 14.61 -22.30 9.80
N ARG A 176 14.35 -22.95 8.66
CA ARG A 176 15.32 -23.81 7.95
C ARG A 176 16.15 -23.06 6.92
N ALA A 177 15.81 -21.82 6.59
CA ALA A 177 16.55 -21.03 5.63
C ALA A 177 17.96 -20.69 6.20
N PRO A 178 19.05 -20.90 5.46
CA PRO A 178 20.38 -20.49 5.91
C PRO A 178 20.43 -18.97 6.07
N GLN A 179 21.03 -18.50 7.16
CA GLN A 179 21.29 -17.08 7.43
C GLN A 179 22.39 -16.54 6.52
#